data_fe1d6b16ae368732b491fd1356491b88
#
_entry.id   fe1d6b16ae368732b491fd1356491b88
#
_cell.length_a   1.000
_cell.length_b   1.000
_cell.length_c   1.000
_cell.angle_alpha   90.00
_cell.angle_beta   90.00
_cell.angle_gamma   90.00
#
_symmetry.space_group_name_H-M   'P 1'
#
loop_
_entity.id
_entity.type
_entity.pdbx_description
1 polymer ?
#
loop_
_entity_poly.entity_id
_entity_poly.type
_entity_poly.pdbx_seq_one_letter_code
_entity_poly.pdbx_strand_id
1 'polypeptide(L)'
;MVAQIGPVPPVQAPEYLLRINHASGPPGARTPPHSHPGSEAFYVLKGRLGQRTPHGIVHADAGAAMNGHGADMPMEVFSAGTVDLDQLVMFVVDATRPFSSPARLD
;
A
#
# COMPACT_ATOMS: atom_id res chain seq x y z
N MET A 1 21.61 3.03 -1.27
CA MET A 1 20.18 3.35 -1.29
C MET A 1 19.41 2.17 -1.86
N VAL A 2 18.38 1.72 -1.18
CA VAL A 2 17.51 0.65 -1.72
C VAL A 2 16.43 1.27 -2.62
N ALA A 3 15.73 2.27 -2.09
CA ALA A 3 14.68 2.97 -2.83
C ALA A 3 14.46 4.35 -2.25
N GLN A 4 13.89 5.22 -3.08
CA GLN A 4 13.40 6.52 -2.66
C GLN A 4 12.02 6.68 -3.29
N ILE A 5 11.02 6.91 -2.46
CA ILE A 5 9.63 6.99 -2.90
C ILE A 5 9.01 8.25 -2.32
N GLY A 6 8.42 9.06 -3.17
CA GLY A 6 7.77 10.28 -2.73
C GLY A 6 7.95 11.43 -3.72
N PRO A 7 7.45 12.61 -3.34
CA PRO A 7 6.74 12.89 -2.09
C PRO A 7 5.44 12.12 -1.99
N VAL A 8 5.08 11.73 -0.77
CA VAL A 8 3.78 11.11 -0.49
C VAL A 8 2.78 12.19 -0.06
N PRO A 9 1.46 11.91 -0.19
CA PRO A 9 0.46 12.89 0.27
C PRO A 9 0.69 13.28 1.73
N PRO A 10 0.58 14.58 2.08
CA PRO A 10 0.79 15.02 3.46
C PRO A 10 -0.27 14.45 4.40
N VAL A 11 0.14 14.21 5.64
CA VAL A 11 -0.72 13.64 6.69
C VAL A 11 -0.82 14.66 7.82
N GLN A 12 -2.06 15.00 8.20
CA GLN A 12 -2.34 15.89 9.32
C GLN A 12 -2.67 15.04 10.54
N ALA A 13 -1.78 15.05 11.53
CA ALA A 13 -1.94 14.23 12.73
C ALA A 13 -1.21 14.85 13.92
N PRO A 14 -1.71 14.66 15.17
CA PRO A 14 -0.99 15.10 16.36
C PRO A 14 0.26 14.27 16.63
N GLU A 15 0.25 13.01 16.21
CA GLU A 15 1.40 12.09 16.32
C GLU A 15 1.45 11.20 15.08
N TYR A 16 2.66 10.86 14.64
CA TYR A 16 2.88 10.03 13.46
C TYR A 16 3.42 8.67 13.84
N LEU A 17 2.96 7.63 13.13
CA LEU A 17 3.55 6.31 13.14
C LEU A 17 4.23 6.07 11.80
N LEU A 18 5.50 5.69 11.84
CA LEU A 18 6.23 5.18 10.68
C LEU A 18 6.29 3.66 10.81
N ARG A 19 5.86 2.95 9.79
CA ARG A 19 5.81 1.48 9.82
C ARG A 19 6.25 0.91 8.49
N ILE A 20 7.05 -0.15 8.54
CA ILE A 20 7.46 -0.90 7.36
C ILE A 20 7.04 -2.35 7.58
N ASN A 21 6.27 -2.88 6.65
CA ASN A 21 5.88 -4.29 6.63
C ASN A 21 6.57 -4.99 5.47
N HIS A 22 7.02 -6.21 5.70
CA HIS A 22 7.39 -7.14 4.65
C HIS A 22 6.20 -8.06 4.42
N ALA A 23 5.61 -8.01 3.25
CA ALA A 23 4.40 -8.75 2.94
C ALA A 23 4.60 -9.61 1.70
N SER A 24 4.00 -10.81 1.70
CA SER A 24 4.07 -11.73 0.57
C SER A 24 2.76 -12.50 0.43
N GLY A 25 2.52 -13.02 -0.77
CA GLY A 25 1.35 -13.84 -1.03
C GLY A 25 1.40 -14.49 -2.41
N PRO A 26 0.77 -15.66 -2.57
CA PRO A 26 0.72 -16.36 -3.86
C PRO A 26 -0.12 -15.58 -4.88
N PRO A 27 0.00 -15.91 -6.17
CA PRO A 27 -0.85 -15.31 -7.20
C PRO A 27 -2.33 -15.35 -6.83
N GLY A 28 -3.01 -14.22 -6.95
CA GLY A 28 -4.42 -14.08 -6.60
C GLY A 28 -4.72 -13.74 -5.15
N ALA A 29 -3.75 -13.83 -4.25
CA ALA A 29 -3.93 -13.38 -2.86
C ALA A 29 -4.26 -11.89 -2.84
N ARG A 30 -5.18 -11.48 -1.97
CA ARG A 30 -5.63 -10.10 -1.89
C ARG A 30 -6.04 -9.72 -0.47
N THR A 31 -5.94 -8.44 -0.17
CA THR A 31 -6.52 -7.89 1.05
C THR A 31 -8.02 -7.65 0.85
N PRO A 32 -8.83 -7.65 1.92
CA PRO A 32 -10.16 -7.06 1.82
C PRO A 32 -10.04 -5.55 1.56
N PRO A 33 -11.08 -4.91 1.00
CA PRO A 33 -11.08 -3.45 0.86
C PRO A 33 -10.93 -2.77 2.21
N HIS A 34 -9.99 -1.82 2.29
CA HIS A 34 -9.62 -1.16 3.54
C HIS A 34 -9.03 0.23 3.26
N SER A 35 -8.81 0.98 4.32
CA SER A 35 -8.11 2.25 4.27
C SER A 35 -7.15 2.39 5.45
N HIS A 36 -6.22 3.32 5.34
CA HIS A 36 -5.28 3.69 6.40
C HIS A 36 -5.40 5.18 6.72
N PRO A 37 -5.09 5.60 7.96
CA PRO A 37 -5.19 7.01 8.34
C PRO A 37 -3.94 7.81 7.95
N GLY A 38 -3.46 7.64 6.74
CA GLY A 38 -2.28 8.34 6.24
C GLY A 38 -1.84 7.84 4.88
N SER A 39 -0.57 8.05 4.59
CA SER A 39 0.04 7.74 3.31
C SER A 39 0.79 6.42 3.36
N GLU A 40 0.79 5.70 2.23
CA GLU A 40 1.59 4.49 2.10
C GLU A 40 2.35 4.49 0.78
N ALA A 41 3.41 3.69 0.74
CA ALA A 41 4.23 3.50 -0.43
C ALA A 41 4.68 2.04 -0.52
N PHE A 42 4.97 1.58 -1.74
CA PHE A 42 5.30 0.19 -2.01
C PHE A 42 6.63 0.09 -2.74
N TYR A 43 7.39 -0.94 -2.40
CA TYR A 43 8.56 -1.35 -3.17
C TYR A 43 8.45 -2.85 -3.43
N VAL A 44 8.36 -3.24 -4.71
CA VAL A 44 8.15 -4.63 -5.11
C VAL A 44 9.48 -5.33 -5.25
N LEU A 45 9.69 -6.39 -4.46
CA LEU A 45 10.92 -7.19 -4.48
C LEU A 45 10.80 -8.34 -5.48
N LYS A 46 9.61 -8.94 -5.61
CA LYS A 46 9.34 -10.08 -6.48
C LYS A 46 7.88 -10.10 -6.87
N GLY A 47 7.60 -10.57 -8.08
CA GLY A 47 6.23 -10.70 -8.57
C GLY A 47 5.66 -9.40 -9.08
N ARG A 48 4.36 -9.26 -9.01
CA ARG A 48 3.63 -8.09 -9.50
C ARG A 48 2.56 -7.67 -8.50
N LEU A 49 2.65 -6.42 -8.07
CA LEU A 49 1.65 -5.80 -7.21
C LEU A 49 0.50 -5.25 -8.04
N GLY A 50 -0.73 -5.47 -7.61
CA GLY A 50 -1.90 -4.77 -8.09
C GLY A 50 -2.54 -3.99 -6.96
N GLN A 51 -3.05 -2.79 -7.27
CA GLN A 51 -3.81 -1.99 -6.32
C GLN A 51 -5.06 -1.46 -7.00
N ARG A 52 -6.21 -1.75 -6.41
CA ARG A 52 -7.50 -1.23 -6.87
C ARG A 52 -8.00 -0.16 -5.91
N THR A 53 -8.39 0.97 -6.47
CA THR A 53 -9.00 2.10 -5.74
C THR A 53 -10.20 2.60 -6.53
N PRO A 54 -10.98 3.58 -6.02
CA PRO A 54 -12.03 4.21 -6.83
C PRO A 54 -11.53 4.85 -8.12
N HIS A 55 -10.22 5.10 -8.24
CA HIS A 55 -9.59 5.68 -9.44
C HIS A 55 -9.17 4.62 -10.47
N GLY A 56 -9.34 3.34 -10.19
CA GLY A 56 -9.00 2.26 -11.09
C GLY A 56 -7.94 1.32 -10.51
N ILE A 57 -7.31 0.54 -11.39
CA ILE A 57 -6.30 -0.44 -11.03
C ILE A 57 -4.96 0.00 -11.58
N VAL A 58 -3.92 -0.06 -10.72
CA VAL A 58 -2.54 0.16 -11.11
C VAL A 58 -1.69 -1.05 -10.74
N HIS A 59 -0.58 -1.24 -11.44
CA HIS A 59 0.33 -2.35 -11.21
C HIS A 59 1.77 -1.85 -11.05
N ALA A 60 2.56 -2.63 -10.32
CA ALA A 60 4.00 -2.41 -10.21
C ALA A 60 4.72 -3.77 -10.27
N ASP A 61 5.77 -3.85 -11.07
CA ASP A 61 6.57 -5.06 -11.20
C ASP A 61 7.79 -5.04 -10.27
N ALA A 62 8.44 -6.19 -10.13
CA ALA A 62 9.64 -6.33 -9.31
C ALA A 62 10.69 -5.26 -9.67
N GLY A 63 11.27 -4.62 -8.66
CA GLY A 63 12.21 -3.52 -8.81
C GLY A 63 11.57 -2.15 -8.91
N ALA A 64 10.25 -2.06 -8.99
CA ALA A 64 9.53 -0.80 -9.09
C ALA A 64 9.02 -0.34 -7.72
N ALA A 65 8.90 0.97 -7.60
CA ALA A 65 8.27 1.63 -6.46
C ALA A 65 6.95 2.26 -6.90
N MET A 66 6.01 2.34 -5.96
CA MET A 66 4.72 2.97 -6.22
C MET A 66 4.30 3.78 -5.00
N ASN A 67 3.93 5.05 -5.21
CA ASN A 67 3.23 5.82 -4.19
C ASN A 67 1.80 5.31 -4.08
N GLY A 68 1.34 5.11 -2.85
CA GLY A 68 -0.07 4.90 -2.59
C GLY A 68 -0.82 6.23 -2.57
N HIS A 69 -2.07 6.16 -2.23
CA HIS A 69 -2.92 7.33 -2.04
C HIS A 69 -2.80 7.85 -0.61
N GLY A 70 -3.42 8.99 -0.35
CA GLY A 70 -3.43 9.60 0.97
C GLY A 70 -4.42 8.96 1.94
N ALA A 71 -4.64 9.67 3.06
CA ALA A 71 -5.47 9.19 4.16
C ALA A 71 -6.88 8.82 3.70
N ASP A 72 -7.37 7.71 4.27
CA ASP A 72 -8.76 7.25 4.14
C ASP A 72 -9.19 6.83 2.72
N MET A 73 -8.25 6.69 1.80
CA MET A 73 -8.56 6.20 0.46
C MET A 73 -8.86 4.69 0.50
N PRO A 74 -10.07 4.27 0.07
CA PRO A 74 -10.38 2.84 -0.02
C PRO A 74 -9.49 2.14 -1.02
N MET A 75 -8.97 0.97 -0.66
CA MET A 75 -8.08 0.20 -1.53
C MET A 75 -8.20 -1.29 -1.30
N GLU A 76 -7.80 -2.04 -2.31
CA GLU A 76 -7.58 -3.47 -2.27
C GLU A 76 -6.24 -3.75 -2.93
N VAL A 77 -5.38 -4.50 -2.25
CA VAL A 77 -4.04 -4.85 -2.73
C VAL A 77 -4.00 -6.34 -3.03
N PHE A 78 -3.40 -6.72 -4.15
CA PHE A 78 -3.39 -8.12 -4.58
C PHE A 78 -2.12 -8.51 -5.31
N SER A 79 -1.85 -9.81 -5.32
CA SER A 79 -0.76 -10.42 -6.07
C SER A 79 -1.24 -10.69 -7.50
N ALA A 80 -0.76 -9.88 -8.44
CA ALA A 80 -1.28 -9.83 -9.81
C ALA A 80 -0.44 -10.60 -10.83
N GLY A 81 0.69 -11.16 -10.40
CA GLY A 81 1.60 -11.87 -11.29
C GLY A 81 1.36 -13.37 -11.30
N THR A 82 2.31 -14.08 -11.92
CA THR A 82 2.31 -15.54 -12.04
C THR A 82 3.20 -16.22 -11.00
N VAL A 83 3.93 -15.44 -10.21
CA VAL A 83 4.74 -15.90 -9.08
C VAL A 83 4.31 -15.15 -7.83
N ASP A 84 4.77 -15.60 -6.67
CA ASP A 84 4.45 -14.95 -5.39
C ASP A 84 4.88 -13.49 -5.40
N LEU A 85 4.01 -12.63 -4.89
CA LEU A 85 4.35 -11.24 -4.61
C LEU A 85 5.17 -11.18 -3.33
N ASP A 86 6.25 -10.41 -3.38
CA ASP A 86 7.06 -10.10 -2.22
C ASP A 86 7.37 -8.60 -2.24
N GLN A 87 7.02 -7.88 -1.18
CA GLN A 87 7.07 -6.42 -1.17
C GLN A 87 7.35 -5.84 0.20
N LEU A 88 7.91 -4.64 0.19
CA LEU A 88 7.99 -3.78 1.36
C LEU A 88 6.87 -2.74 1.24
N VAL A 89 6.11 -2.56 2.30
CA VAL A 89 5.05 -1.55 2.38
C VAL A 89 5.41 -0.59 3.50
N MET A 90 5.43 0.69 3.19
CA MET A 90 5.84 1.74 4.12
C MET A 90 4.66 2.67 4.38
N PHE A 91 4.51 3.06 5.65
CA PHE A 91 3.38 3.88 6.09
C PHE A 91 3.86 5.08 6.89
N VAL A 92 3.21 6.23 6.64
CA VAL A 92 3.23 7.41 7.51
C VAL A 92 1.78 7.69 7.84
N VAL A 93 1.37 7.35 9.05
CA VAL A 93 -0.05 7.42 9.44
C VAL A 93 -0.24 8.15 10.75
N ASP A 94 -1.49 8.54 11.02
CA ASP A 94 -1.90 9.11 12.30
C ASP A 94 -1.88 8.02 13.37
N ALA A 95 -0.96 8.15 14.33
CA ALA A 95 -0.78 7.17 15.40
C ALA A 95 -1.96 7.14 16.39
N THR A 96 -2.86 8.13 16.35
CA THR A 96 -4.00 8.21 17.25
C THR A 96 -5.25 7.53 16.71
N ARG A 97 -5.20 7.00 15.49
CA ARG A 97 -6.32 6.33 14.81
C ARG A 97 -6.00 4.85 14.56
N PRO A 98 -7.01 4.00 14.33
CA PRO A 98 -6.77 2.63 13.92
C PRO A 98 -5.89 2.57 12.67
N PHE A 99 -4.90 1.70 12.68
CA PHE A 99 -3.96 1.56 11.56
C PHE A 99 -4.66 1.19 10.25
N SER A 100 -5.71 0.38 10.33
CA SER A 100 -6.47 -0.05 9.18
C SER A 100 -7.95 -0.09 9.53
N SER A 101 -8.79 0.25 8.58
CA SER A 101 -10.25 0.25 8.75
C SER A 101 -10.92 -0.39 7.53
N PRO A 102 -12.02 -1.13 7.70
CA PRO A 102 -12.79 -1.63 6.55
C PRO A 102 -13.28 -0.48 5.67
N ALA A 103 -13.34 -0.71 4.37
CA ALA A 103 -13.77 0.29 3.40
C ALA A 103 -14.53 -0.36 2.26
N ARG A 104 -15.17 0.45 1.41
CA ARG A 104 -15.90 -0.01 0.23
C ARG A 104 -15.24 0.51 -1.04
N LEU A 105 -15.28 -0.35 -2.08
CA LEU A 105 -14.73 -0.05 -3.40
C LEU A 105 -15.79 -0.12 -4.51
N ASP A 106 -17.02 -0.14 -4.19
CA ASP A 106 -18.16 -0.18 -5.13
C ASP A 106 -18.63 1.20 -5.60
#